data_07882c017299ac9c8427f3e336b4aa7d
#
_entry.id   07882c017299ac9c8427f3e336b4aa7d
#
_cell.length_a   1.000
_cell.length_b   1.000
_cell.length_c   1.000
_cell.angle_alpha   90.00
_cell.angle_beta   90.00
_cell.angle_gamma   90.00
#
_symmetry.space_group_name_H-M   'P 1'
#
loop_
_entity.id
_entity.type
_entity.pdbx_description
1 polymer ?
#
loop_
_entity_poly.entity_id
_entity_poly.type
_entity_poly.pdbx_seq_one_letter_code
_entity_poly.pdbx_strand_id
1 'polypeptide(L)'
;YSDRLDEIAERIFSDREKRIVMLAGPSASGKTTTAGLIASRLESRGAKAFTVSLDDFYHDQRDAILDENGKPDYETVNALDIALIDSCLEDIIKNGTTKLPHFDFVSGRRSGFSDPLTLGKDDVLIVEGIHALNPVITDSLPSENLMKLYVSVSSRIADEDGDVLMSKRDLRFVRRLVRDYYHRASSVERTYDLWG
;
A
#
# COMPACT_ATOMS: atom_id res chain seq x y z
N TYR A 1 -13.57 14.74 -3.20
CA TYR A 1 -12.81 13.53 -2.87
C TYR A 1 -13.72 12.31 -2.84
N SER A 2 -14.87 12.38 -2.13
CA SER A 2 -15.85 11.29 -2.06
C SER A 2 -16.30 10.86 -3.46
N ASP A 3 -16.78 11.79 -4.28
CA ASP A 3 -17.26 11.53 -5.65
C ASP A 3 -16.21 10.81 -6.50
N ARG A 4 -14.93 11.18 -6.36
CA ARG A 4 -13.83 10.50 -7.07
C ARG A 4 -13.64 9.07 -6.63
N LEU A 5 -13.84 8.77 -5.33
CA LEU A 5 -13.79 7.40 -4.82
C LEU A 5 -14.99 6.56 -5.32
N ASP A 6 -16.16 7.19 -5.43
CA ASP A 6 -17.35 6.54 -5.98
C ASP A 6 -17.18 6.21 -7.47
N GLU A 7 -16.59 7.13 -8.26
CA GLU A 7 -16.23 6.88 -9.66
C GLU A 7 -15.22 5.72 -9.81
N ILE A 8 -14.18 5.69 -8.93
CA ILE A 8 -13.18 4.62 -8.94
C ILE A 8 -13.83 3.28 -8.61
N ALA A 9 -14.62 3.22 -7.53
CA ALA A 9 -15.30 1.99 -7.14
C ALA A 9 -16.26 1.49 -8.22
N GLU A 10 -16.99 2.40 -8.89
CA GLU A 10 -17.86 2.07 -10.02
C GLU A 10 -17.07 1.47 -11.18
N ARG A 11 -15.92 2.06 -11.53
CA ARG A 11 -15.05 1.54 -12.60
C ARG A 11 -14.53 0.15 -12.28
N ILE A 12 -14.11 -0.09 -11.03
CA ILE A 12 -13.63 -1.42 -10.58
C ILE A 12 -14.80 -2.42 -10.64
N PHE A 13 -15.95 -2.03 -10.13
CA PHE A 13 -17.14 -2.89 -10.07
C PHE A 13 -17.69 -3.26 -11.46
N SER A 14 -17.62 -2.32 -12.42
CA SER A 14 -18.10 -2.53 -13.78
C SER A 14 -17.16 -3.37 -14.66
N ASP A 15 -15.85 -3.39 -14.34
CA ASP A 15 -14.85 -4.16 -15.07
C ASP A 15 -14.48 -5.44 -14.30
N ARG A 16 -15.25 -6.51 -14.52
CA ARG A 16 -15.13 -7.78 -13.81
C ARG A 16 -13.83 -8.55 -14.08
N GLU A 17 -13.06 -8.15 -15.07
CA GLU A 17 -11.76 -8.75 -15.36
C GLU A 17 -10.68 -8.17 -14.43
N LYS A 18 -10.80 -6.88 -14.04
CA LYS A 18 -9.86 -6.17 -13.19
C LYS A 18 -10.09 -6.46 -11.70
N ARG A 19 -9.63 -7.61 -11.28
CA ARG A 19 -9.79 -8.07 -9.90
C ARG A 19 -8.67 -7.70 -8.95
N ILE A 20 -7.56 -7.18 -9.46
CA ILE A 20 -6.42 -6.73 -8.68
C ILE A 20 -6.23 -5.22 -8.89
N VAL A 21 -6.36 -4.46 -7.82
CA VAL A 21 -6.14 -3.01 -7.80
C VAL A 21 -4.78 -2.73 -7.16
N MET A 22 -3.83 -2.21 -7.95
CA MET A 22 -2.50 -1.82 -7.48
C MET A 22 -2.52 -0.34 -7.11
N LEU A 23 -2.44 -0.03 -5.82
CA LEU A 23 -2.58 1.31 -5.26
C LEU A 23 -1.26 1.84 -4.74
N ALA A 24 -0.57 2.66 -5.53
CA ALA A 24 0.67 3.30 -5.11
C ALA A 24 0.46 4.74 -4.63
N GLY A 25 1.48 5.25 -3.97
CA GLY A 25 1.58 6.64 -3.54
C GLY A 25 2.68 6.80 -2.50
N PRO A 26 3.20 8.02 -2.30
CA PRO A 26 4.30 8.25 -1.38
C PRO A 26 3.91 7.96 0.07
N SER A 27 4.92 7.79 0.94
CA SER A 27 4.68 7.56 2.37
C SER A 27 3.78 8.65 2.96
N ALA A 28 2.84 8.25 3.83
CA ALA A 28 1.84 9.11 4.47
C ALA A 28 0.89 9.86 3.50
N SER A 29 0.75 9.42 2.25
CA SER A 29 -0.23 9.98 1.30
C SER A 29 -1.68 9.58 1.60
N GLY A 30 -1.90 8.55 2.42
CA GLY A 30 -3.22 8.01 2.75
C GLY A 30 -3.63 6.80 1.91
N LYS A 31 -2.67 6.03 1.36
CA LYS A 31 -2.93 4.80 0.60
C LYS A 31 -3.86 3.84 1.33
N THR A 32 -3.48 3.42 2.53
CA THR A 32 -4.26 2.47 3.36
C THR A 32 -5.68 2.99 3.63
N THR A 33 -5.82 4.28 3.96
CA THR A 33 -7.15 4.91 4.13
C THR A 33 -7.94 4.88 2.82
N THR A 34 -7.32 5.21 1.70
CA THR A 34 -7.96 5.20 0.37
C THR A 34 -8.37 3.79 -0.03
N ALA A 35 -7.50 2.78 0.20
CA ALA A 35 -7.81 1.37 -0.03
C ALA A 35 -9.06 0.93 0.75
N GLY A 36 -9.11 1.22 2.05
CA GLY A 36 -10.27 0.90 2.90
C GLY A 36 -11.56 1.62 2.46
N LEU A 37 -11.46 2.88 2.02
CA LEU A 37 -12.61 3.62 1.49
C LEU A 37 -13.10 3.08 0.14
N ILE A 38 -12.22 2.61 -0.73
CA ILE A 38 -12.60 1.93 -1.98
C ILE A 38 -13.25 0.58 -1.66
N ALA A 39 -12.64 -0.20 -0.74
CA ALA A 39 -13.18 -1.49 -0.31
C ALA A 39 -14.62 -1.36 0.22
N SER A 40 -14.87 -0.41 1.12
CA SER A 40 -16.22 -0.16 1.66
C SER A 40 -17.25 0.21 0.57
N ARG A 41 -16.82 0.93 -0.47
CA ARG A 41 -17.69 1.28 -1.61
C ARG A 41 -17.99 0.10 -2.52
N LEU A 42 -17.02 -0.81 -2.68
CA LEU A 42 -17.22 -2.06 -3.42
C LEU A 42 -18.17 -2.98 -2.67
N GLU A 43 -18.01 -3.10 -1.34
CA GLU A 43 -18.89 -3.88 -0.48
C GLU A 43 -20.33 -3.37 -0.53
N SER A 44 -20.54 -2.05 -0.53
CA SER A 44 -21.88 -1.44 -0.69
C SER A 44 -22.54 -1.76 -2.04
N ARG A 45 -21.76 -2.19 -3.03
CA ARG A 45 -22.19 -2.63 -4.36
C ARG A 45 -22.31 -4.16 -4.48
N GLY A 46 -22.01 -4.89 -3.40
CA GLY A 46 -22.12 -6.34 -3.33
C GLY A 46 -20.87 -7.12 -3.75
N ALA A 47 -19.72 -6.46 -3.96
CA ALA A 47 -18.45 -7.12 -4.18
C ALA A 47 -17.61 -7.07 -2.88
N LYS A 48 -17.09 -8.20 -2.40
CA LYS A 48 -16.12 -8.16 -1.31
C LYS A 48 -14.80 -7.60 -1.81
N ALA A 49 -14.14 -6.82 -0.97
CA ALA A 49 -12.82 -6.28 -1.27
C ALA A 49 -11.87 -6.55 -0.11
N PHE A 50 -10.72 -7.10 -0.45
CA PHE A 50 -9.65 -7.39 0.51
C PHE A 50 -8.50 -6.42 0.29
N THR A 51 -7.92 -5.91 1.37
CA THR A 51 -6.77 -5.01 1.31
C THR A 51 -5.51 -5.73 1.80
N VAL A 52 -4.43 -5.60 1.04
CA VAL A 52 -3.12 -6.18 1.32
C VAL A 52 -2.08 -5.07 1.25
N SER A 53 -1.25 -4.96 2.27
CA SER A 53 -0.12 -4.03 2.27
C SER A 53 1.15 -4.72 1.76
N LEU A 54 1.86 -4.09 0.82
CA LEU A 54 3.20 -4.55 0.44
C LEU A 54 4.20 -4.43 1.59
N ASP A 55 3.91 -3.62 2.59
CA ASP A 55 4.75 -3.52 3.80
C ASP A 55 4.79 -4.85 4.59
N ASP A 56 3.83 -5.77 4.39
CA ASP A 56 3.85 -7.11 4.98
C ASP A 56 4.86 -8.07 4.31
N PHE A 57 5.39 -7.69 3.16
CA PHE A 57 6.32 -8.51 2.37
C PHE A 57 7.79 -8.14 2.53
N TYR A 58 8.15 -7.31 3.51
CA TYR A 58 9.55 -7.02 3.79
C TYR A 58 10.35 -8.27 4.14
N HIS A 59 11.62 -8.29 3.74
CA HIS A 59 12.59 -9.23 4.26
C HIS A 59 12.82 -8.99 5.76
N ASP A 60 13.20 -10.04 6.49
CA ASP A 60 13.61 -9.90 7.89
C ASP A 60 14.75 -8.86 8.01
N GLN A 61 14.76 -8.10 9.10
CA GLN A 61 15.76 -7.03 9.31
C GLN A 61 17.22 -7.52 9.20
N ARG A 62 17.50 -8.78 9.53
CA ARG A 62 18.83 -9.40 9.38
C ARG A 62 19.26 -9.56 7.91
N ASP A 63 18.31 -9.65 7.00
CA ASP A 63 18.50 -9.83 5.56
C ASP A 63 18.19 -8.52 4.80
N ALA A 64 17.98 -7.41 5.56
CA ALA A 64 17.61 -6.11 5.01
C ALA A 64 18.75 -5.54 4.14
N ILE A 65 18.36 -4.90 3.05
CA ILE A 65 19.28 -4.07 2.26
C ILE A 65 19.61 -2.82 3.08
N LEU A 66 20.89 -2.50 3.14
CA LEU A 66 21.37 -1.37 3.91
C LEU A 66 21.56 -0.14 3.03
N ASP A 67 21.26 1.04 3.57
CA ASP A 67 21.57 2.33 2.99
C ASP A 67 23.07 2.67 3.10
N GLU A 68 23.47 3.83 2.58
CA GLU A 68 24.87 4.35 2.63
C GLU A 68 25.40 4.47 4.07
N ASN A 69 24.53 4.55 5.07
CA ASN A 69 24.86 4.70 6.49
C ASN A 69 24.83 3.35 7.25
N GLY A 70 24.60 2.23 6.54
CA GLY A 70 24.53 0.90 7.12
C GLY A 70 23.21 0.62 7.88
N LYS A 71 22.15 1.39 7.63
CA LYS A 71 20.81 1.18 8.19
C LYS A 71 19.90 0.49 7.16
N PRO A 72 18.89 -0.29 7.60
CA PRO A 72 17.93 -0.90 6.69
C PRO A 72 17.20 0.15 5.83
N ASP A 73 17.28 -0.02 4.50
CA ASP A 73 16.60 0.81 3.51
C ASP A 73 15.27 0.18 3.11
N TYR A 74 14.19 0.66 3.72
CA TYR A 74 12.82 0.25 3.40
C TYR A 74 12.18 1.04 2.24
N GLU A 75 12.89 2.00 1.66
CA GLU A 75 12.39 2.79 0.53
C GLU A 75 12.77 2.14 -0.83
N THR A 76 13.66 1.18 -0.86
CA THR A 76 13.98 0.40 -2.07
C THR A 76 12.98 -0.73 -2.32
N VAL A 77 12.65 -0.97 -3.59
CA VAL A 77 11.80 -2.12 -3.97
C VAL A 77 12.43 -3.46 -3.59
N ASN A 78 13.75 -3.51 -3.58
CA ASN A 78 14.51 -4.71 -3.22
C ASN A 78 14.43 -5.06 -1.72
N ALA A 79 13.89 -4.19 -0.88
CA ALA A 79 13.59 -4.52 0.51
C ALA A 79 12.39 -5.48 0.64
N LEU A 80 11.60 -5.63 -0.44
CA LEU A 80 10.44 -6.51 -0.51
C LEU A 80 10.86 -7.88 -1.07
N ASP A 81 10.24 -8.92 -0.55
CA ASP A 81 10.34 -10.29 -1.07
C ASP A 81 9.48 -10.42 -2.35
N ILE A 82 10.07 -10.00 -3.48
CA ILE A 82 9.38 -9.96 -4.78
C ILE A 82 8.88 -11.35 -5.18
N ALA A 83 9.69 -12.40 -4.94
CA ALA A 83 9.31 -13.77 -5.29
C ALA A 83 8.05 -14.20 -4.51
N LEU A 84 7.93 -13.82 -3.24
CA LEU A 84 6.75 -14.11 -2.44
C LEU A 84 5.53 -13.29 -2.90
N ILE A 85 5.72 -12.01 -3.28
CA ILE A 85 4.65 -11.18 -3.85
C ILE A 85 4.12 -11.84 -5.12
N ASP A 86 5.00 -12.19 -6.04
CA ASP A 86 4.63 -12.84 -7.31
C ASP A 86 3.87 -14.14 -7.05
N SER A 87 4.39 -15.01 -6.17
CA SER A 87 3.73 -16.27 -5.81
C SER A 87 2.32 -16.04 -5.25
N CYS A 88 2.16 -15.10 -4.32
CA CYS A 88 0.86 -14.81 -3.71
C CYS A 88 -0.15 -14.26 -4.73
N LEU A 89 0.28 -13.36 -5.61
CA LEU A 89 -0.59 -12.76 -6.62
C LEU A 89 -0.93 -13.75 -7.74
N GLU A 90 0.02 -14.58 -8.16
CA GLU A 90 -0.25 -15.67 -9.11
C GLU A 90 -1.24 -16.69 -8.54
N ASP A 91 -1.09 -17.08 -7.28
CA ASP A 91 -2.02 -18.00 -6.62
C ASP A 91 -3.45 -17.43 -6.59
N ILE A 92 -3.61 -16.15 -6.30
CA ILE A 92 -4.92 -15.48 -6.37
C ILE A 92 -5.50 -15.52 -7.78
N ILE A 93 -4.69 -15.24 -8.81
CA ILE A 93 -5.15 -15.24 -10.20
C ILE A 93 -5.52 -16.64 -10.66
N LYS A 94 -4.66 -17.63 -10.39
CA LYS A 94 -4.82 -19.01 -10.89
C LYS A 94 -5.78 -19.84 -10.08
N ASN A 95 -5.70 -19.72 -8.75
CA ASN A 95 -6.36 -20.62 -7.80
C ASN A 95 -7.48 -19.93 -6.99
N GLY A 96 -7.54 -18.60 -7.02
CA GLY A 96 -8.49 -17.81 -6.24
C GLY A 96 -8.18 -17.77 -4.74
N THR A 97 -7.05 -18.34 -4.29
CA THR A 97 -6.70 -18.41 -2.86
C THR A 97 -5.19 -18.30 -2.65
N THR A 98 -4.77 -17.67 -1.56
CA THR A 98 -3.36 -17.58 -1.13
C THR A 98 -3.28 -17.38 0.39
N LYS A 99 -2.07 -17.50 0.94
CA LYS A 99 -1.75 -17.07 2.31
C LYS A 99 -0.84 -15.87 2.24
N LEU A 100 -1.19 -14.81 2.96
CA LEU A 100 -0.43 -13.57 2.98
C LEU A 100 0.54 -13.57 4.16
N PRO A 101 1.79 -13.09 3.97
CA PRO A 101 2.71 -12.90 5.09
C PRO A 101 2.20 -11.79 6.01
N HIS A 102 2.74 -11.76 7.22
CA HIS A 102 2.55 -10.66 8.15
C HIS A 102 3.90 -10.22 8.71
N PHE A 103 4.21 -8.93 8.58
CA PHE A 103 5.46 -8.34 9.05
C PHE A 103 5.24 -7.55 10.34
N ASP A 104 5.98 -7.91 11.38
CA ASP A 104 5.98 -7.17 12.63
C ASP A 104 7.08 -6.11 12.64
N PHE A 105 6.67 -4.85 12.53
CA PHE A 105 7.57 -3.69 12.51
C PHE A 105 8.33 -3.49 13.82
N VAL A 106 7.83 -3.98 14.95
CA VAL A 106 8.48 -3.82 16.24
C VAL A 106 9.69 -4.77 16.34
N SER A 107 9.51 -6.02 15.96
CA SER A 107 10.59 -7.02 15.94
C SER A 107 11.42 -6.98 14.66
N GLY A 108 10.96 -6.31 13.60
CA GLY A 108 11.58 -6.27 12.28
C GLY A 108 11.62 -7.63 11.58
N ARG A 109 10.60 -8.47 11.78
CA ARG A 109 10.56 -9.85 11.28
C ARG A 109 9.19 -10.21 10.74
N ARG A 110 9.20 -11.18 9.80
CA ARG A 110 7.98 -11.85 9.40
C ARG A 110 7.48 -12.73 10.55
N SER A 111 6.27 -12.45 11.03
CA SER A 111 5.66 -13.15 12.19
C SER A 111 4.85 -14.40 11.81
N GLY A 112 4.72 -14.70 10.50
CA GLY A 112 4.00 -15.85 9.97
C GLY A 112 3.15 -15.51 8.75
N PHE A 113 2.14 -16.34 8.53
CA PHE A 113 1.18 -16.17 7.43
C PHE A 113 -0.25 -16.14 7.96
N SER A 114 -1.11 -15.44 7.26
CA SER A 114 -2.55 -15.42 7.54
C SER A 114 -3.21 -16.78 7.33
N ASP A 115 -4.45 -16.91 7.79
CA ASP A 115 -5.37 -17.90 7.25
C ASP A 115 -5.53 -17.71 5.74
N PRO A 116 -5.91 -18.76 4.98
CA PRO A 116 -6.08 -18.64 3.54
C PRO A 116 -7.08 -17.55 3.18
N LEU A 117 -6.61 -16.57 2.41
CA LEU A 117 -7.47 -15.57 1.76
C LEU A 117 -8.04 -16.21 0.50
N THR A 118 -9.37 -16.25 0.38
CA THR A 118 -10.05 -16.78 -0.81
C THR A 118 -10.91 -15.70 -1.44
N LEU A 119 -10.68 -15.43 -2.72
CA LEU A 119 -11.48 -14.51 -3.54
C LEU A 119 -12.58 -15.26 -4.27
N GLY A 120 -13.82 -14.87 -4.06
CA GLY A 120 -14.94 -15.26 -4.90
C GLY A 120 -14.83 -14.68 -6.31
N LYS A 121 -15.76 -15.04 -7.18
CA LYS A 121 -15.72 -14.64 -8.61
C LYS A 121 -15.74 -13.14 -8.83
N ASP A 122 -16.47 -12.41 -7.98
CA ASP A 122 -16.67 -10.97 -8.09
C ASP A 122 -15.88 -10.16 -7.04
N ASP A 123 -15.04 -10.84 -6.24
CA ASP A 123 -14.26 -10.20 -5.19
C ASP A 123 -13.00 -9.52 -5.76
N VAL A 124 -12.56 -8.46 -5.09
CA VAL A 124 -11.44 -7.61 -5.52
C VAL A 124 -10.33 -7.63 -4.48
N LEU A 125 -9.09 -7.75 -4.92
CA LEU A 125 -7.90 -7.57 -4.10
C LEU A 125 -7.32 -6.17 -4.34
N ILE A 126 -7.15 -5.39 -3.28
CA ILE A 126 -6.49 -4.08 -3.32
C ILE A 126 -5.11 -4.22 -2.67
N VAL A 127 -4.07 -4.16 -3.48
CA VAL A 127 -2.67 -4.21 -3.05
C VAL A 127 -2.14 -2.79 -2.94
N GLU A 128 -1.80 -2.35 -1.73
CA GLU A 128 -1.28 -1.00 -1.50
C GLU A 128 0.18 -1.00 -1.05
N GLY A 129 0.93 -0.03 -1.51
CA GLY A 129 2.33 0.16 -1.11
C GLY A 129 3.00 1.27 -1.92
N ILE A 130 4.18 1.70 -1.46
CA ILE A 130 4.95 2.70 -2.22
C ILE A 130 5.39 2.16 -3.58
N HIS A 131 5.61 0.86 -3.67
CA HIS A 131 6.07 0.14 -4.86
C HIS A 131 4.95 -0.58 -5.62
N ALA A 132 3.67 -0.41 -5.27
CA ALA A 132 2.58 -1.16 -5.90
C ALA A 132 2.46 -0.95 -7.43
N LEU A 133 3.02 0.12 -7.98
CA LEU A 133 3.07 0.36 -9.43
C LEU A 133 4.46 0.11 -10.04
N ASN A 134 5.42 -0.42 -9.27
CA ASN A 134 6.75 -0.72 -9.79
C ASN A 134 6.66 -1.85 -10.83
N PRO A 135 7.29 -1.69 -12.01
CA PRO A 135 7.30 -2.72 -13.06
C PRO A 135 7.78 -4.10 -12.57
N VAL A 136 8.75 -4.13 -11.64
CA VAL A 136 9.24 -5.38 -11.03
C VAL A 136 8.12 -6.21 -10.41
N ILE A 137 7.04 -5.56 -9.92
CA ILE A 137 5.87 -6.25 -9.33
C ILE A 137 4.76 -6.43 -10.37
N THR A 138 4.54 -5.42 -11.24
CA THR A 138 3.35 -5.43 -12.10
C THR A 138 3.55 -6.13 -13.44
N ASP A 139 4.79 -6.30 -13.92
CA ASP A 139 5.05 -6.83 -15.26
C ASP A 139 4.92 -8.37 -15.32
N SER A 140 4.98 -9.05 -14.17
CA SER A 140 4.69 -10.48 -14.05
C SER A 140 3.20 -10.82 -14.12
N LEU A 141 2.30 -9.81 -13.98
CA LEU A 141 0.87 -10.02 -13.87
C LEU A 141 0.15 -9.68 -15.18
N PRO A 142 -0.92 -10.43 -15.56
CA PRO A 142 -1.70 -10.12 -16.74
C PRO A 142 -2.35 -8.72 -16.61
N SER A 143 -2.09 -7.86 -17.57
CA SER A 143 -2.55 -6.45 -17.56
C SER A 143 -4.08 -6.31 -17.56
N GLU A 144 -4.79 -7.27 -18.12
CA GLU A 144 -6.26 -7.35 -18.12
C GLU A 144 -6.83 -7.50 -16.71
N ASN A 145 -6.10 -8.14 -15.78
CA ASN A 145 -6.54 -8.32 -14.40
C ASN A 145 -6.22 -7.14 -13.49
N LEU A 146 -5.43 -6.16 -13.97
CA LEU A 146 -4.91 -5.08 -13.16
C LEU A 146 -5.65 -3.75 -13.38
N MET A 147 -5.97 -3.07 -12.28
CA MET A 147 -6.24 -1.63 -12.27
C MET A 147 -5.15 -0.91 -11.49
N LYS A 148 -4.51 0.07 -12.13
CA LYS A 148 -3.40 0.85 -11.54
C LYS A 148 -3.92 2.19 -11.03
N LEU A 149 -3.73 2.47 -9.74
CA LEU A 149 -4.15 3.71 -9.09
C LEU A 149 -2.96 4.37 -8.39
N TYR A 150 -2.93 5.71 -8.43
CA TYR A 150 -1.91 6.49 -7.73
C TYR A 150 -2.56 7.54 -6.82
N VAL A 151 -2.19 7.53 -5.54
CA VAL A 151 -2.66 8.49 -4.53
C VAL A 151 -1.57 9.50 -4.25
N SER A 152 -1.88 10.79 -4.43
CA SER A 152 -1.01 11.87 -4.00
C SER A 152 -1.78 12.89 -3.14
N VAL A 153 -1.07 13.47 -2.17
CA VAL A 153 -1.63 14.57 -1.36
C VAL A 153 -1.66 15.83 -2.22
N SER A 154 -2.84 16.40 -2.38
CA SER A 154 -3.03 17.68 -3.07
C SER A 154 -3.24 18.85 -2.11
N SER A 155 -3.64 18.56 -0.86
CA SER A 155 -3.96 19.57 0.15
C SER A 155 -2.72 20.31 0.65
N ARG A 156 -2.90 21.58 0.93
CA ARG A 156 -1.96 22.47 1.63
C ARG A 156 -2.76 23.30 2.63
N ILE A 157 -2.12 23.81 3.65
CA ILE A 157 -2.72 24.79 4.56
C ILE A 157 -2.20 26.15 4.16
N ALA A 158 -3.11 27.08 3.96
CA ALA A 158 -2.83 28.48 3.67
C ALA A 158 -3.57 29.36 4.68
N ASP A 159 -3.09 30.57 4.89
CA ASP A 159 -3.79 31.59 5.65
C ASP A 159 -4.91 32.27 4.82
N GLU A 160 -5.53 33.31 5.40
CA GLU A 160 -6.62 34.06 4.78
C GLU A 160 -6.15 34.84 3.52
N ASP A 161 -4.87 35.20 3.46
CA ASP A 161 -4.25 35.92 2.34
C ASP A 161 -3.81 34.95 1.22
N GLY A 162 -3.86 33.64 1.46
CA GLY A 162 -3.51 32.60 0.51
C GLY A 162 -2.04 32.15 0.59
N ASP A 163 -1.29 32.68 1.55
CA ASP A 163 0.09 32.29 1.81
C ASP A 163 0.17 30.88 2.40
N VAL A 164 1.07 30.05 1.87
CA VAL A 164 1.17 28.64 2.24
C VAL A 164 1.87 28.50 3.59
N LEU A 165 1.12 28.14 4.63
CA LEU A 165 1.64 27.85 5.97
C LEU A 165 2.24 26.45 6.07
N MET A 166 1.61 25.45 5.42
CA MET A 166 2.12 24.08 5.32
C MET A 166 1.96 23.55 3.90
N SER A 167 3.07 23.13 3.32
CA SER A 167 3.09 22.51 2.01
C SER A 167 2.56 21.05 2.06
N LYS A 168 2.33 20.46 0.89
CA LYS A 168 1.98 19.03 0.76
C LYS A 168 3.02 18.12 1.42
N ARG A 169 4.30 18.50 1.34
CA ARG A 169 5.41 17.76 1.95
C ARG A 169 5.36 17.85 3.47
N ASP A 170 5.12 19.02 4.02
CA ASP A 170 5.02 19.24 5.47
C ASP A 170 3.85 18.45 6.07
N LEU A 171 2.69 18.51 5.42
CA LEU A 171 1.52 17.72 5.84
C LEU A 171 1.81 16.21 5.83
N ARG A 172 2.49 15.71 4.82
CA ARG A 172 2.90 14.31 4.77
C ARG A 172 3.89 13.98 5.88
N PHE A 173 4.85 14.87 6.13
CA PHE A 173 5.84 14.68 7.19
C PHE A 173 5.18 14.58 8.57
N VAL A 174 4.29 15.52 8.91
CA VAL A 174 3.55 15.47 10.18
C VAL A 174 2.74 14.18 10.30
N ARG A 175 2.04 13.76 9.23
CA ARG A 175 1.29 12.50 9.23
C ARG A 175 2.20 11.29 9.40
N ARG A 176 3.40 11.29 8.80
CA ARG A 176 4.38 10.22 8.96
C ARG A 176 4.91 10.18 10.40
N LEU A 177 5.24 11.32 11.00
CA LEU A 177 5.67 11.41 12.40
C LEU A 177 4.63 10.79 13.34
N VAL A 178 3.37 11.20 13.21
CA VAL A 178 2.28 10.68 14.04
C VAL A 178 2.12 9.17 13.86
N ARG A 179 2.06 8.68 12.61
CA ARG A 179 1.93 7.26 12.33
C ARG A 179 3.09 6.45 12.90
N ASP A 180 4.32 6.86 12.64
CA ASP A 180 5.51 6.11 13.02
C ASP A 180 5.69 6.09 14.53
N TYR A 181 5.33 7.17 15.22
CA TYR A 181 5.34 7.23 16.68
C TYR A 181 4.30 6.27 17.30
N TYR A 182 3.05 6.30 16.85
CA TYR A 182 1.98 5.51 17.47
C TYR A 182 1.91 4.05 17.00
N HIS A 183 2.36 3.74 15.78
CA HIS A 183 2.12 2.43 15.16
C HIS A 183 3.39 1.67 14.78
N ARG A 184 4.56 2.31 14.81
CA ARG A 184 5.83 1.67 14.40
C ARG A 184 6.91 1.76 15.46
N ALA A 185 6.59 2.23 16.66
CA ALA A 185 7.53 2.44 17.77
C ALA A 185 8.81 3.21 17.32
N SER A 186 8.69 4.12 16.36
CA SER A 186 9.79 4.91 15.83
C SER A 186 9.87 6.25 16.54
N SER A 187 11.08 6.69 16.94
CA SER A 187 11.25 8.02 17.49
C SER A 187 11.07 9.11 16.45
N VAL A 188 10.82 10.34 16.92
CA VAL A 188 10.69 11.52 16.04
C VAL A 188 11.99 11.75 15.27
N GLU A 189 13.14 11.62 15.93
CA GLU A 189 14.46 11.79 15.33
C GLU A 189 14.68 10.77 14.21
N ARG A 190 14.39 9.49 14.47
CA ARG A 190 14.51 8.44 13.46
C ARG A 190 13.62 8.69 12.25
N THR A 191 12.38 9.13 12.48
CA THR A 191 11.46 9.44 11.38
C THR A 191 11.94 10.66 10.60
N TYR A 192 12.52 11.66 11.26
CA TYR A 192 13.12 12.83 10.63
C TYR A 192 14.31 12.45 9.75
N ASP A 193 15.23 11.64 10.27
CA ASP A 193 16.41 11.16 9.52
C ASP A 193 16.03 10.38 8.24
N LEU A 194 14.90 9.68 8.27
CA LEU A 194 14.36 8.92 7.14
C LEU A 194 13.47 9.75 6.20
N TRP A 195 13.32 11.07 6.47
CA TRP A 195 12.47 11.95 5.66
C TRP A 195 13.29 12.70 4.58
N GLY A 196 14.17 12.07 3.88
CA GLY A 196 14.97 12.66 2.81
C GLY A 196 14.19 13.27 1.63
#